data_7db36a38dfa9542e0a6ed74e7bdd6d78
#
_entry.id   7db36a38dfa9542e0a6ed74e7bdd6d78
#
_cell.length_a   1.000
_cell.length_b   1.000
_cell.length_c   1.000
_cell.angle_alpha   90.00
_cell.angle_beta   90.00
_cell.angle_gamma   90.00
#
_symmetry.space_group_name_H-M   'P 1'
#
loop_
_entity.id
_entity.type
_entity.pdbx_description
1 polymer ?
#
loop_
_entity_poly.entity_id
_entity_poly.type
_entity_poly.pdbx_seq_one_letter_code
_entity_poly.pdbx_strand_id
1 'polypeptide(L)'
;MTWQVCLSVNWKEHCYVYATVPASAGYENAPVLGFIAHMDTSPAVTDTNVKPRIVEHYDGKDIVLNAAENIVMKTADFPELLNYVGKDLIVTDGT
;
A
#
# COMPACT_ATOMS: atom_id res chain seq x y z
N MET A 1 16.67 14.99 0.67
CA MET A 1 15.71 15.68 1.56
C MET A 1 15.02 14.61 2.39
N THR A 2 15.44 14.40 3.63
CA THR A 2 14.87 13.38 4.53
C THR A 2 13.68 14.02 5.26
N TRP A 3 12.47 13.53 4.97
CA TRP A 3 11.28 13.92 5.72
C TRP A 3 11.29 13.15 7.04
N GLN A 4 11.61 13.84 8.11
CA GLN A 4 11.49 13.29 9.46
C GLN A 4 10.07 13.58 9.94
N VAL A 5 9.17 12.61 9.72
CA VAL A 5 7.82 12.67 10.28
C VAL A 5 7.89 12.22 11.73
N CYS A 6 7.64 13.14 12.65
CA CYS A 6 7.52 12.82 14.07
C CYS A 6 6.12 12.20 14.30
N LEU A 7 6.05 10.87 14.28
CA LEU A 7 4.83 10.13 14.59
C LEU A 7 4.77 9.87 16.09
N SER A 8 3.72 10.36 16.75
CA SER A 8 3.36 9.88 18.08
C SER A 8 2.42 8.67 17.92
N VAL A 9 2.88 7.49 18.34
CA VAL A 9 2.09 6.26 18.30
C VAL A 9 1.62 5.91 19.70
N ASN A 10 0.33 5.75 19.89
CA ASN A 10 -0.29 5.34 21.14
C ASN A 10 -1.00 4.00 20.96
N TRP A 11 -0.56 2.99 21.69
CA TRP A 11 -1.27 1.73 21.83
C TRP A 11 -2.40 1.89 22.83
N LYS A 12 -3.61 1.52 22.45
CA LYS A 12 -4.79 1.52 23.31
C LYS A 12 -5.25 0.09 23.57
N GLU A 13 -6.05 -0.09 24.60
CA GLU A 13 -6.78 -1.32 24.83
C GLU A 13 -7.62 -1.68 23.59
N HIS A 14 -7.93 -2.94 23.42
CA HIS A 14 -8.75 -3.47 22.31
C HIS A 14 -8.07 -3.40 20.92
N CYS A 15 -6.73 -3.47 20.86
CA CYS A 15 -5.99 -3.52 19.59
C CYS A 15 -6.14 -2.27 18.69
N TYR A 16 -6.46 -1.13 19.26
CA TYR A 16 -6.45 0.13 18.51
C TYR A 16 -5.06 0.75 18.53
N VAL A 17 -4.61 1.19 17.35
CA VAL A 17 -3.37 1.98 17.21
C VAL A 17 -3.75 3.36 16.69
N TYR A 18 -3.30 4.37 17.40
CA TYR A 18 -3.45 5.76 16.97
C TYR A 18 -2.08 6.36 16.69
N ALA A 19 -1.95 7.01 15.55
CA ALA A 19 -0.77 7.76 15.18
C ALA A 19 -1.17 9.17 14.78
N THR A 20 -0.37 10.15 15.19
CA THR A 20 -0.62 11.55 14.87
C THR A 20 0.61 12.14 14.19
N VAL A 21 0.38 12.77 13.05
CA VAL A 21 1.35 13.63 12.40
C VAL A 21 1.00 15.06 12.80
N PRO A 22 1.88 15.78 13.53
CA PRO A 22 1.59 17.16 13.90
C PRO A 22 1.51 18.05 12.66
N ALA A 23 0.77 19.14 12.77
CA ALA A 23 0.69 20.16 11.73
C ALA A 23 2.08 20.73 11.41
N SER A 24 2.32 21.07 10.17
CA SER A 24 3.47 21.87 9.78
C SER A 24 3.35 23.28 10.33
N ALA A 25 4.50 23.96 10.52
CA ALA A 25 4.53 25.32 11.01
C ALA A 25 3.65 26.26 10.15
N GLY A 26 2.77 26.99 10.80
CA GLY A 26 1.80 27.89 10.15
C GLY A 26 0.47 27.23 9.78
N TYR A 27 0.30 25.93 10.02
CA TYR A 27 -0.93 25.19 9.73
C TYR A 27 -1.60 24.62 10.98
N GLU A 28 -1.25 25.10 12.17
CA GLU A 28 -1.73 24.57 13.45
C GLU A 28 -3.26 24.66 13.60
N ASN A 29 -3.88 25.62 12.92
CA ASN A 29 -5.34 25.82 12.93
C ASN A 29 -6.05 25.21 11.69
N ALA A 30 -5.34 24.48 10.84
CA ALA A 30 -5.96 23.81 9.70
C ALA A 30 -6.87 22.67 10.16
N PRO A 31 -7.92 22.32 9.38
CA PRO A 31 -8.76 21.17 9.69
C PRO A 31 -7.93 19.88 9.77
N VAL A 32 -8.26 19.04 10.76
CA VAL A 32 -7.60 17.73 10.93
C VAL A 32 -8.16 16.74 9.92
N LEU A 33 -7.28 16.03 9.22
CA LEU A 33 -7.64 14.91 8.36
C LEU A 33 -7.34 13.59 9.09
N GLY A 34 -8.34 12.74 9.20
CA GLY A 34 -8.22 11.41 9.79
C GLY A 34 -8.29 10.31 8.74
N PHE A 35 -7.43 9.30 8.88
CA PHE A 35 -7.49 8.05 8.12
C PHE A 35 -7.80 6.90 9.06
N ILE A 36 -8.60 5.95 8.59
CA ILE A 36 -8.94 4.73 9.32
C ILE A 36 -8.61 3.56 8.42
N ALA A 37 -7.90 2.56 8.97
CA ALA A 37 -7.61 1.30 8.30
C ALA A 37 -7.63 0.16 9.31
N HIS A 38 -8.03 -1.05 8.88
CA HIS A 38 -7.92 -2.23 9.73
C HIS A 38 -6.50 -2.79 9.72
N MET A 39 -6.09 -3.49 10.78
CA MET A 39 -4.78 -4.08 10.93
C MET A 39 -4.75 -5.59 10.67
N ASP A 40 -5.91 -6.23 10.75
CA ASP A 40 -6.05 -7.67 10.51
C ASP A 40 -6.00 -7.98 9.01
N THR A 41 -5.46 -9.13 8.67
CA THR A 41 -5.39 -9.67 7.32
C THR A 41 -6.13 -10.99 7.23
N SER A 42 -6.47 -11.43 6.01
CA SER A 42 -7.12 -12.70 5.80
C SER A 42 -6.16 -13.86 6.11
N PRO A 43 -6.60 -14.88 6.87
CA PRO A 43 -5.76 -16.06 7.10
C PRO A 43 -5.60 -16.95 5.85
N ALA A 44 -6.26 -16.62 4.74
CA ALA A 44 -6.20 -17.40 3.50
C ALA A 44 -4.86 -17.26 2.77
N VAL A 45 -4.13 -16.17 3.03
CA VAL A 45 -2.81 -15.90 2.47
C VAL A 45 -1.88 -15.39 3.56
N THR A 46 -0.57 -15.60 3.39
CA THR A 46 0.42 -15.06 4.35
C THR A 46 0.55 -13.55 4.22
N ASP A 47 0.72 -12.88 5.36
CA ASP A 47 1.10 -11.48 5.48
C ASP A 47 2.58 -11.30 5.85
N THR A 48 3.31 -12.43 5.93
CA THR A 48 4.69 -12.47 6.38
C THR A 48 5.64 -12.36 5.19
N ASN A 49 6.64 -11.48 5.31
CA ASN A 49 7.66 -11.27 4.27
C ASN A 49 7.08 -10.83 2.91
N VAL A 50 6.01 -10.08 2.91
CA VAL A 50 5.45 -9.49 1.69
C VAL A 50 6.54 -8.69 0.97
N LYS A 51 6.68 -8.92 -0.35
CA LYS A 51 7.72 -8.32 -1.18
C LYS A 51 7.11 -7.34 -2.19
N PRO A 52 6.82 -6.11 -1.78
CA PRO A 52 6.27 -5.12 -2.70
C PRO A 52 7.34 -4.65 -3.69
N ARG A 53 6.90 -4.41 -4.92
CA ARG A 53 7.72 -3.74 -5.96
C ARG A 53 6.86 -2.78 -6.77
N ILE A 54 7.52 -1.83 -7.41
CA ILE A 54 6.86 -0.87 -8.30
C ILE A 54 7.02 -1.35 -9.74
N VAL A 55 5.91 -1.35 -10.47
CA VAL A 55 5.86 -1.46 -11.93
C VAL A 55 5.67 -0.04 -12.45
N GLU A 56 6.75 0.56 -12.91
CA GLU A 56 6.73 1.94 -13.42
C GLU A 56 6.08 1.97 -14.80
N HIS A 57 5.29 3.01 -15.04
CA HIS A 57 4.68 3.32 -16.35
C HIS A 57 4.02 2.11 -17.00
N TYR A 58 3.13 1.44 -16.25
CA TYR A 58 2.49 0.20 -16.68
C TYR A 58 2.04 0.25 -18.14
N ASP A 59 2.45 -0.73 -18.94
CA ASP A 59 2.31 -0.76 -20.39
C ASP A 59 1.02 -1.45 -20.89
N GLY A 60 0.16 -1.92 -19.98
CA GLY A 60 -1.10 -2.58 -20.32
C GLY A 60 -0.97 -4.09 -20.58
N LYS A 61 0.20 -4.69 -20.36
CA LYS A 61 0.40 -6.13 -20.53
C LYS A 61 0.24 -6.89 -19.23
N ASP A 62 0.26 -8.21 -19.34
CA ASP A 62 0.29 -9.10 -18.18
C ASP A 62 1.50 -8.80 -17.29
N ILE A 63 1.29 -8.82 -15.98
CA ILE A 63 2.33 -8.53 -14.99
C ILE A 63 2.83 -9.84 -14.40
N VAL A 64 4.08 -10.20 -14.66
CA VAL A 64 4.73 -11.33 -13.99
C VAL A 64 5.00 -10.93 -12.54
N LEU A 65 4.27 -11.51 -11.60
CA LEU A 65 4.44 -11.26 -10.17
C LEU A 65 5.61 -12.08 -9.61
N ASN A 66 5.66 -13.37 -9.94
CA ASN A 66 6.71 -14.29 -9.51
C ASN A 66 7.02 -15.28 -10.64
N ALA A 67 8.19 -15.13 -11.24
CA ALA A 67 8.61 -15.99 -12.34
C ALA A 67 8.93 -17.43 -11.88
N ALA A 68 9.46 -17.58 -10.67
CA ALA A 68 9.83 -18.90 -10.12
C ALA A 68 8.60 -19.78 -9.86
N GLU A 69 7.51 -19.18 -9.39
CA GLU A 69 6.24 -19.84 -9.11
C GLU A 69 5.24 -19.74 -10.26
N ASN A 70 5.65 -19.11 -11.39
CA ASN A 70 4.81 -18.87 -12.56
C ASN A 70 3.50 -18.11 -12.22
N ILE A 71 3.59 -17.17 -11.29
CA ILE A 71 2.45 -16.31 -10.89
C ILE A 71 2.41 -15.09 -11.81
N VAL A 72 1.32 -14.98 -12.57
CA VAL A 72 1.12 -13.90 -13.53
C VAL A 72 -0.27 -13.30 -13.33
N MET A 73 -0.32 -11.98 -13.16
CA MET A 73 -1.56 -11.22 -13.17
C MET A 73 -1.90 -10.88 -14.62
N LYS A 74 -2.88 -11.59 -15.17
CA LYS A 74 -3.26 -11.46 -16.57
C LYS A 74 -4.32 -10.40 -16.76
N THR A 75 -4.18 -9.59 -17.79
CA THR A 75 -5.17 -8.58 -18.17
C THR A 75 -6.51 -9.22 -18.60
N ALA A 76 -6.48 -10.46 -19.08
CA ALA A 76 -7.69 -11.22 -19.40
C ALA A 76 -8.53 -11.56 -18.16
N ASP A 77 -7.87 -11.83 -17.02
CA ASP A 77 -8.50 -12.17 -15.75
C ASP A 77 -8.86 -10.90 -14.94
N PHE A 78 -8.12 -9.81 -15.15
CA PHE A 78 -8.25 -8.52 -14.47
C PHE A 78 -8.29 -7.37 -15.50
N PRO A 79 -9.35 -7.23 -16.27
CA PRO A 79 -9.44 -6.24 -17.36
C PRO A 79 -9.37 -4.79 -16.87
N GLU A 80 -9.71 -4.51 -15.60
CA GLU A 80 -9.58 -3.20 -14.97
C GLU A 80 -8.14 -2.68 -14.90
N LEU A 81 -7.14 -3.55 -15.01
CA LEU A 81 -5.73 -3.14 -15.11
C LEU A 81 -5.48 -2.19 -16.27
N LEU A 82 -6.22 -2.33 -17.36
CA LEU A 82 -6.10 -1.47 -18.53
C LEU A 82 -6.44 0.00 -18.26
N ASN A 83 -7.18 0.28 -17.18
CA ASN A 83 -7.48 1.65 -16.75
C ASN A 83 -6.26 2.36 -16.13
N TYR A 84 -5.21 1.60 -15.85
CA TYR A 84 -4.00 2.09 -15.18
C TYR A 84 -2.80 2.19 -16.10
N VAL A 85 -2.98 2.04 -17.41
CA VAL A 85 -1.89 2.21 -18.39
C VAL A 85 -1.23 3.58 -18.23
N GLY A 86 0.10 3.58 -18.16
CA GLY A 86 0.92 4.79 -17.92
C GLY A 86 1.02 5.21 -16.45
N LYS A 87 0.40 4.49 -15.52
CA LYS A 87 0.53 4.71 -14.07
C LYS A 87 1.59 3.80 -13.46
N ASP A 88 2.13 4.21 -12.32
CA ASP A 88 2.97 3.36 -11.51
C ASP A 88 2.08 2.50 -10.60
N LEU A 89 2.34 1.19 -10.60
CA LEU A 89 1.57 0.22 -9.82
C LEU A 89 2.45 -0.38 -8.72
N ILE A 90 1.90 -0.55 -7.54
CA ILE A 90 2.52 -1.34 -6.47
C ILE A 90 1.94 -2.74 -6.54
N VAL A 91 2.80 -3.74 -6.69
CA VAL A 91 2.44 -5.15 -6.74
C VAL A 91 3.30 -5.95 -5.75
N THR A 92 2.82 -7.14 -5.37
CA THR A 92 3.60 -8.11 -4.59
C THR A 92 3.99 -9.29 -5.46
N ASP A 93 4.72 -10.26 -4.90
CA ASP A 93 5.10 -11.48 -5.62
C ASP A 93 3.97 -12.54 -5.68
N GLY A 94 2.81 -12.27 -5.11
CA GLY A 94 1.65 -13.16 -5.16
C GLY A 94 1.73 -14.39 -4.23
N THR A 95 2.72 -14.41 -3.30
CA THR A 95 2.87 -15.48 -2.30
C THR A 95 2.51 -15.01 -0.90
#